data_962389f223c2dd19f7babe98029a190c
#
_entry.id   962389f223c2dd19f7babe98029a190c
#
_cell.length_a   1.000
_cell.length_b   1.000
_cell.length_c   1.000
_cell.angle_alpha   90.00
_cell.angle_beta   90.00
_cell.angle_gamma   90.00
#
_symmetry.space_group_name_H-M   'P 1'
#
loop_
_entity.id
_entity.type
_entity.pdbx_description
1 polymer ?
#
loop_
_entity_poly.entity_id
_entity_poly.type
_entity_poly.pdbx_seq_one_letter_code
_entity_poly.pdbx_strand_id
1 'polypeptide(L)'
;MVHIIGKASFILLSFSIFCTAEGRFAPVVLVPGLAGSVLEARLNRTDTPAWYCSKKSDNWRLLWLSLQEAARPVCLLDELAVFYNATTGRYRNQTGVEIRPVDWGGLGGVEALDPSLPQITPVYESLTGGLKKAGYKERVDLFGAPYDFRLAADGLEQVGFFQNLTQLVEHAVKSNDGQPATIVAHSLGCLVSLSFLAGKSADWLKQHVSSLVAISAPWAGSVTALKGSISGDNFDISVIPHGLLRPVQSTAPSGPWLFPSPDQWGDKVLVQTGKRNYTAKDALQLLKDLELTQQAAVYPIVHNLTYPLPKVDFKIFCMYGMGKDTDEGYVYDVDAFDGSAPDAPKKILKGDGDGTVNARSLEACKRLGDNVTLKTFGNASHTGILADKRLLKEITTIATGSRKSGPWIDIGTLIQQA
;
A
#
# COMPACT_ATOMS: atom_id res chain seq x y z
N MET A 1 -56.85 -53.82 50.48
CA MET A 1 -55.79 -52.81 50.55
C MET A 1 -54.76 -53.16 49.53
N VAL A 2 -54.83 -52.58 48.31
CA VAL A 2 -53.91 -52.90 47.19
C VAL A 2 -53.09 -51.66 46.97
N HIS A 3 -51.76 -51.79 47.15
CA HIS A 3 -50.77 -50.72 46.87
C HIS A 3 -50.39 -50.78 45.40
N ILE A 4 -50.71 -49.72 44.62
CA ILE A 4 -50.20 -49.50 43.26
C ILE A 4 -48.98 -48.61 43.39
N ILE A 5 -47.80 -49.18 43.06
CA ILE A 5 -46.56 -48.45 42.95
C ILE A 5 -46.42 -48.00 41.46
N GLY A 6 -46.62 -46.72 41.19
CA GLY A 6 -46.36 -46.16 39.88
C GLY A 6 -44.86 -45.96 39.66
N LYS A 7 -44.32 -46.58 38.58
CA LYS A 7 -42.99 -46.29 38.07
C LYS A 7 -42.99 -45.04 37.21
N ALA A 8 -42.38 -43.95 37.69
CA ALA A 8 -42.10 -42.79 36.88
C ALA A 8 -40.83 -43.02 36.06
N SER A 9 -40.98 -43.18 34.75
CA SER A 9 -39.85 -43.23 33.81
C SER A 9 -39.41 -41.77 33.48
N PHE A 10 -38.22 -41.41 34.00
CA PHE A 10 -37.53 -40.17 33.57
C PHE A 10 -36.88 -40.40 32.20
N ILE A 11 -37.46 -39.77 31.16
CA ILE A 11 -36.81 -39.67 29.82
C ILE A 11 -35.82 -38.50 29.91
N LEU A 12 -34.53 -38.82 30.02
CA LEU A 12 -33.44 -37.86 29.83
C LEU A 12 -33.33 -37.56 28.32
N LEU A 13 -33.91 -36.43 27.87
CA LEU A 13 -33.62 -35.87 26.56
C LEU A 13 -32.21 -35.24 26.61
N SER A 14 -31.22 -35.98 26.15
CA SER A 14 -29.89 -35.40 25.86
C SER A 14 -29.99 -34.47 24.61
N PHE A 15 -30.08 -33.18 24.87
CA PHE A 15 -29.84 -32.17 23.83
C PHE A 15 -28.35 -32.19 23.49
N SER A 16 -27.98 -32.91 22.44
CA SER A 16 -26.68 -32.71 21.79
C SER A 16 -26.74 -31.39 21.07
N ILE A 17 -26.16 -30.34 21.69
CA ILE A 17 -25.87 -29.08 21.01
C ILE A 17 -24.81 -29.41 19.96
N PHE A 18 -25.22 -29.70 18.74
CA PHE A 18 -24.33 -29.65 17.59
C PHE A 18 -23.91 -28.19 17.40
N CYS A 19 -22.84 -27.80 18.09
CA CYS A 19 -22.09 -26.61 17.71
C CYS A 19 -21.45 -26.96 16.37
N THR A 20 -22.11 -26.66 15.28
CA THR A 20 -21.47 -26.64 13.97
C THR A 20 -20.40 -25.55 14.08
N ALA A 21 -19.15 -25.94 14.27
CA ALA A 21 -18.03 -25.04 14.10
C ALA A 21 -18.11 -24.53 12.66
N GLU A 22 -18.65 -23.32 12.46
CA GLU A 22 -18.49 -22.63 11.20
C GLU A 22 -16.98 -22.52 10.99
N GLY A 23 -16.48 -23.24 9.96
CA GLY A 23 -15.07 -23.24 9.65
C GLY A 23 -14.60 -21.79 9.47
N ARG A 24 -13.50 -21.42 10.11
CA ARG A 24 -12.94 -20.06 10.03
C ARG A 24 -12.59 -19.71 8.59
N PHE A 25 -12.64 -18.43 8.26
CA PHE A 25 -12.19 -17.94 6.95
C PHE A 25 -10.66 -18.03 6.86
N ALA A 26 -10.15 -18.23 5.64
CA ALA A 26 -8.74 -18.01 5.38
C ALA A 26 -8.41 -16.53 5.66
N PRO A 27 -7.35 -16.24 6.45
CA PRO A 27 -7.10 -14.87 6.87
C PRO A 27 -6.69 -13.96 5.73
N VAL A 28 -7.05 -12.69 5.84
CA VAL A 28 -6.69 -11.62 4.90
C VAL A 28 -5.78 -10.62 5.60
N VAL A 29 -4.64 -10.29 4.97
CA VAL A 29 -3.71 -9.25 5.43
C VAL A 29 -3.66 -8.13 4.40
N LEU A 30 -3.98 -6.90 4.81
CA LEU A 30 -4.06 -5.72 3.96
C LEU A 30 -2.75 -4.92 4.04
N VAL A 31 -2.12 -4.65 2.89
CA VAL A 31 -0.88 -3.85 2.79
C VAL A 31 -1.18 -2.62 1.93
N PRO A 32 -1.27 -1.40 2.52
CA PRO A 32 -1.68 -0.21 1.78
C PRO A 32 -0.63 0.31 0.80
N GLY A 33 -1.02 1.25 -0.05
CA GLY A 33 -0.15 1.92 -1.01
C GLY A 33 0.68 3.05 -0.40
N LEU A 34 1.36 3.79 -1.27
CA LEU A 34 2.05 5.02 -0.91
C LEU A 34 1.08 6.00 -0.27
N ALA A 35 1.48 6.60 0.85
CA ALA A 35 0.65 7.50 1.66
C ALA A 35 -0.65 6.88 2.22
N GLY A 36 -0.84 5.55 2.11
CA GLY A 36 -2.06 4.85 2.53
C GLY A 36 -2.03 4.30 3.96
N SER A 37 -0.94 4.49 4.70
CA SER A 37 -0.85 4.16 6.14
C SER A 37 -1.03 5.39 7.00
N VAL A 38 -1.72 5.25 8.11
CA VAL A 38 -1.76 6.28 9.16
C VAL A 38 -0.43 6.28 9.91
N LEU A 39 0.19 7.47 10.05
CA LEU A 39 1.42 7.66 10.81
C LEU A 39 1.19 8.60 11.99
N GLU A 40 1.81 8.27 13.12
CA GLU A 40 1.89 9.10 14.32
C GLU A 40 3.33 9.59 14.54
N ALA A 41 3.45 10.77 15.14
CA ALA A 41 4.73 11.31 15.58
C ALA A 41 4.76 11.58 17.08
N ARG A 42 5.97 11.47 17.66
CA ARG A 42 6.32 11.96 18.99
C ARG A 42 7.53 12.86 18.89
N LEU A 43 7.46 14.03 19.55
CA LEU A 43 8.45 15.07 19.42
C LEU A 43 9.25 15.26 20.70
N ASN A 44 10.58 15.37 20.56
CA ASN A 44 11.50 15.83 21.58
C ASN A 44 12.67 16.58 20.91
N ARG A 45 12.39 17.81 20.45
CA ARG A 45 13.25 18.61 19.58
C ARG A 45 13.87 19.78 20.34
N THR A 46 15.09 20.12 19.99
CA THR A 46 15.76 21.35 20.44
C THR A 46 15.48 22.52 19.50
N ASP A 47 15.31 22.21 18.19
CA ASP A 47 15.10 23.20 17.15
C ASP A 47 13.91 22.83 16.23
N THR A 48 13.32 23.82 15.58
CA THR A 48 12.17 23.70 14.68
C THR A 48 12.31 24.64 13.50
N PRO A 49 11.72 24.32 12.32
CA PRO A 49 11.84 25.14 11.12
C PRO A 49 11.14 26.50 11.24
N ALA A 50 10.18 26.63 12.18
CA ALA A 50 9.50 27.89 12.47
C ALA A 50 9.11 27.96 13.94
N TRP A 51 9.00 29.18 14.47
CA TRP A 51 8.72 29.42 15.88
C TRP A 51 7.38 28.87 16.37
N TYR A 52 6.42 28.67 15.47
CA TYR A 52 5.09 28.11 15.76
C TYR A 52 5.04 26.59 15.67
N CYS A 53 6.12 25.91 15.26
CA CYS A 53 6.19 24.47 15.26
C CYS A 53 6.44 23.90 16.65
N SER A 54 5.78 22.81 16.98
CA SER A 54 5.90 22.16 18.28
C SER A 54 7.29 21.54 18.47
N LYS A 55 7.93 21.79 19.62
CA LYS A 55 9.21 21.16 19.98
C LYS A 55 9.04 19.83 20.71
N LYS A 56 7.96 19.69 21.48
CA LYS A 56 7.70 18.51 22.32
C LYS A 56 6.25 18.07 22.21
N SER A 57 6.03 16.78 22.35
CA SER A 57 4.72 16.20 22.58
C SER A 57 4.81 15.17 23.70
N ASP A 58 3.86 15.17 24.64
CA ASP A 58 3.81 14.20 25.74
C ASP A 58 3.41 12.82 25.22
N ASN A 59 2.51 12.80 24.23
CA ASN A 59 1.96 11.60 23.62
C ASN A 59 2.25 11.54 22.12
N TRP A 60 2.02 10.36 21.55
CA TRP A 60 1.91 10.18 20.12
C TRP A 60 0.73 10.99 19.57
N ARG A 61 0.90 11.65 18.43
CA ARG A 61 -0.12 12.43 17.76
C ARG A 61 -0.20 12.04 16.29
N LEU A 62 -1.39 12.14 15.74
CA LEU A 62 -1.61 11.91 14.31
C LEU A 62 -0.73 12.88 13.50
N LEU A 63 0.08 12.34 12.61
CA LEU A 63 0.92 13.08 11.69
C LEU A 63 0.39 13.00 10.26
N TRP A 64 0.27 11.80 9.73
CA TRP A 64 -0.21 11.54 8.38
C TRP A 64 -1.51 10.70 8.40
N LEU A 65 -2.67 11.17 7.90
CA LEU A 65 -2.84 12.55 7.43
C LEU A 65 -3.67 13.31 8.46
N SER A 66 -3.07 14.25 9.16
CA SER A 66 -3.81 15.18 10.00
C SER A 66 -4.13 16.45 9.19
N LEU A 67 -5.41 16.73 8.97
CA LEU A 67 -5.82 17.98 8.30
C LEU A 67 -5.46 19.22 9.13
N GLN A 68 -5.38 19.09 10.46
CA GLN A 68 -4.91 20.15 11.35
C GLN A 68 -3.42 20.46 11.15
N GLU A 69 -2.58 19.41 11.01
CA GLU A 69 -1.14 19.60 10.74
C GLU A 69 -0.90 20.07 9.31
N ALA A 70 -1.74 19.66 8.34
CA ALA A 70 -1.70 20.16 6.96
C ALA A 70 -1.91 21.69 6.88
N ALA A 71 -2.62 22.30 7.84
CA ALA A 71 -2.72 23.75 7.95
C ALA A 71 -1.41 24.44 8.39
N ARG A 72 -0.42 23.68 8.86
CA ARG A 72 0.93 24.13 9.22
C ARG A 72 1.99 23.40 8.39
N PRO A 73 2.00 23.57 7.06
CA PRO A 73 2.77 22.72 6.17
C PRO A 73 4.26 22.69 6.45
N VAL A 74 4.85 23.81 6.89
CA VAL A 74 6.28 23.89 7.23
C VAL A 74 6.65 22.90 8.35
N CYS A 75 5.81 22.77 9.39
CA CYS A 75 6.04 21.83 10.48
C CYS A 75 5.84 20.37 10.02
N LEU A 76 4.73 20.10 9.33
CA LEU A 76 4.39 18.77 8.82
C LEU A 76 5.47 18.22 7.89
N LEU A 77 5.93 19.03 6.92
CA LEU A 77 6.92 18.61 5.94
C LEU A 77 8.29 18.35 6.56
N ASP A 78 8.70 19.17 7.53
CA ASP A 78 9.95 18.96 8.24
C ASP A 78 9.91 17.69 9.10
N GLU A 79 8.79 17.40 9.74
CA GLU A 79 8.62 16.17 10.52
C GLU A 79 8.56 14.92 9.64
N LEU A 80 7.98 15.01 8.46
CA LEU A 80 7.91 13.90 7.50
C LEU A 80 9.22 13.65 6.74
N ALA A 81 10.22 14.52 6.84
CA ALA A 81 11.48 14.34 6.13
C ALA A 81 12.23 13.08 6.59
N VAL A 82 12.82 12.37 5.62
CA VAL A 82 13.67 11.19 5.84
C VAL A 82 15.08 11.51 5.38
N PHE A 83 16.06 11.10 6.15
CA PHE A 83 17.48 11.34 5.84
C PHE A 83 18.21 10.03 5.68
N TYR A 84 18.97 9.89 4.59
CA TYR A 84 19.84 8.76 4.35
C TYR A 84 21.29 9.09 4.69
N ASN A 85 21.92 8.25 5.47
CA ASN A 85 23.36 8.35 5.76
C ASN A 85 24.12 7.34 4.88
N ALA A 86 24.77 7.84 3.86
CA ALA A 86 25.50 7.02 2.89
C ALA A 86 26.71 6.25 3.52
N THR A 87 27.25 6.73 4.63
CA THR A 87 28.36 6.06 5.34
C THR A 87 27.89 4.82 6.09
N THR A 88 26.69 4.88 6.69
CA THR A 88 26.15 3.78 7.49
C THR A 88 25.09 2.96 6.76
N GLY A 89 24.62 3.42 5.61
CA GLY A 89 23.51 2.82 4.87
C GLY A 89 22.16 2.89 5.60
N ARG A 90 22.00 3.81 6.59
CA ARG A 90 20.81 3.87 7.44
C ARG A 90 19.95 5.10 7.17
N TYR A 91 18.65 4.89 7.32
CA TYR A 91 17.65 5.96 7.31
C TYR A 91 17.37 6.46 8.73
N ARG A 92 17.07 7.75 8.84
CA ARG A 92 16.63 8.37 10.09
C ARG A 92 15.55 9.42 9.83
N ASN A 93 14.71 9.63 10.81
CA ASN A 93 13.79 10.77 10.85
C ASN A 93 14.52 12.08 11.10
N GLN A 94 13.80 13.19 11.04
CA GLN A 94 14.27 14.48 11.53
C GLN A 94 14.70 14.37 13.00
N THR A 95 15.72 15.12 13.40
CA THR A 95 16.26 15.07 14.77
C THR A 95 15.17 15.38 15.80
N GLY A 96 15.01 14.49 16.77
CA GLY A 96 14.00 14.59 17.82
C GLY A 96 12.56 14.31 17.34
N VAL A 97 12.39 13.68 16.17
CA VAL A 97 11.10 13.21 15.67
C VAL A 97 11.12 11.69 15.64
N GLU A 98 10.20 11.07 16.34
CA GLU A 98 9.93 9.63 16.23
C GLU A 98 8.64 9.44 15.43
N ILE A 99 8.62 8.48 14.51
CA ILE A 99 7.45 8.17 13.67
C ILE A 99 7.18 6.67 13.73
N ARG A 100 5.89 6.32 13.79
CA ARG A 100 5.43 4.95 13.71
C ARG A 100 4.11 4.83 12.94
N PRO A 101 3.86 3.69 12.29
CA PRO A 101 2.52 3.33 11.81
C PRO A 101 1.57 3.07 12.99
N VAL A 102 0.28 3.33 12.76
CA VAL A 102 -0.77 3.18 13.77
C VAL A 102 -1.43 1.81 13.66
N ASP A 103 -1.84 1.24 14.78
CA ASP A 103 -2.76 0.10 14.87
C ASP A 103 -2.31 -1.15 14.10
N TRP A 104 -1.08 -1.60 14.33
CA TRP A 104 -0.53 -2.82 13.75
C TRP A 104 -1.44 -4.03 14.01
N GLY A 105 -1.80 -4.77 12.95
CA GLY A 105 -2.68 -5.93 12.98
C GLY A 105 -4.18 -5.58 13.07
N GLY A 106 -4.54 -4.32 13.35
CA GLY A 106 -5.90 -3.80 13.26
C GLY A 106 -6.14 -3.04 11.96
N LEU A 107 -7.30 -2.44 11.81
CA LEU A 107 -7.71 -1.76 10.59
C LEU A 107 -7.58 -0.23 10.66
N GLY A 108 -7.45 0.33 11.86
CA GLY A 108 -7.37 1.78 12.07
C GLY A 108 -6.20 2.45 11.38
N GLY A 109 -5.11 1.70 11.08
CA GLY A 109 -3.96 2.20 10.34
C GLY A 109 -4.09 2.13 8.83
N VAL A 110 -5.17 1.53 8.27
CA VAL A 110 -5.30 1.25 6.84
C VAL A 110 -6.68 1.58 6.25
N GLU A 111 -7.72 1.82 7.06
CA GLU A 111 -9.09 2.11 6.56
C GLU A 111 -9.23 3.54 6.05
N ALA A 112 -8.76 4.52 6.81
CA ALA A 112 -8.79 5.95 6.46
C ALA A 112 -7.61 6.67 7.07
N LEU A 113 -7.09 7.72 6.38
CA LEU A 113 -5.90 8.45 6.85
C LEU A 113 -6.18 9.32 8.06
N ASP A 114 -7.35 9.97 8.12
CA ASP A 114 -7.84 10.66 9.30
C ASP A 114 -9.06 9.91 9.86
N PRO A 115 -8.90 9.18 10.97
CA PRO A 115 -9.99 8.42 11.57
C PRO A 115 -11.19 9.27 12.02
N SER A 116 -10.99 10.58 12.20
CA SER A 116 -12.09 11.52 12.55
C SER A 116 -12.90 11.93 11.32
N LEU A 117 -12.35 11.78 10.12
CA LEU A 117 -12.94 12.17 8.83
C LEU A 117 -12.80 11.07 7.78
N PRO A 118 -13.26 9.84 8.06
CA PRO A 118 -13.02 8.69 7.20
C PRO A 118 -13.59 8.86 5.79
N GLN A 119 -14.71 9.55 5.63
CA GLN A 119 -15.35 9.79 4.33
C GLN A 119 -14.56 10.73 3.42
N ILE A 120 -13.65 11.55 4.00
CA ILE A 120 -12.81 12.50 3.25
C ILE A 120 -11.47 11.87 2.86
N THR A 121 -10.98 10.94 3.67
CA THR A 121 -9.67 10.31 3.51
C THR A 121 -9.72 8.78 3.44
N PRO A 122 -10.69 8.17 2.72
CA PRO A 122 -10.82 6.71 2.68
C PRO A 122 -9.63 6.07 1.96
N VAL A 123 -9.17 4.93 2.49
CA VAL A 123 -8.19 4.05 1.85
C VAL A 123 -8.84 2.68 1.61
N TYR A 124 -8.86 1.81 2.62
CA TYR A 124 -9.48 0.48 2.51
C TYR A 124 -10.89 0.37 3.11
N GLU A 125 -11.52 1.46 3.54
CA GLU A 125 -12.84 1.46 4.20
C GLU A 125 -13.89 0.66 3.41
N SER A 126 -13.98 0.86 2.09
CA SER A 126 -14.93 0.12 1.25
C SER A 126 -14.60 -1.37 1.16
N LEU A 127 -13.32 -1.72 1.07
CA LEU A 127 -12.86 -3.10 1.00
C LEU A 127 -13.10 -3.84 2.32
N THR A 128 -12.69 -3.25 3.43
CA THR A 128 -12.89 -3.83 4.77
C THR A 128 -14.36 -3.96 5.11
N GLY A 129 -15.17 -2.95 4.75
CA GLY A 129 -16.62 -2.99 4.88
C GLY A 129 -17.25 -4.13 4.08
N GLY A 130 -16.76 -4.39 2.86
CA GLY A 130 -17.18 -5.53 2.05
C GLY A 130 -16.82 -6.88 2.68
N LEU A 131 -15.58 -7.03 3.16
CA LEU A 131 -15.13 -8.24 3.84
C LEU A 131 -15.85 -8.45 5.18
N LYS A 132 -16.06 -7.41 5.99
CA LYS A 132 -16.86 -7.48 7.23
C LYS A 132 -18.30 -7.94 6.94
N LYS A 133 -18.92 -7.45 5.87
CA LYS A 133 -20.27 -7.93 5.43
C LYS A 133 -20.25 -9.40 4.98
N ALA A 134 -19.14 -9.89 4.46
CA ALA A 134 -18.95 -11.29 4.12
C ALA A 134 -18.67 -12.19 5.34
N GLY A 135 -18.54 -11.62 6.55
CA GLY A 135 -18.36 -12.33 7.81
C GLY A 135 -16.96 -12.24 8.40
N TYR A 136 -16.01 -11.55 7.74
CA TYR A 136 -14.68 -11.33 8.29
C TYR A 136 -14.71 -10.45 9.54
N LYS A 137 -13.80 -10.73 10.48
CA LYS A 137 -13.68 -10.03 11.75
C LYS A 137 -12.27 -9.49 11.94
N GLU A 138 -12.19 -8.21 12.24
CA GLU A 138 -10.93 -7.54 12.54
C GLU A 138 -10.16 -8.28 13.66
N ARG A 139 -8.84 -8.40 13.49
CA ARG A 139 -7.91 -9.08 14.40
C ARG A 139 -8.20 -10.57 14.65
N VAL A 140 -9.15 -11.15 13.90
CA VAL A 140 -9.45 -12.59 13.94
C VAL A 140 -9.04 -13.25 12.64
N ASP A 141 -9.57 -12.77 11.51
CA ASP A 141 -9.30 -13.24 10.16
C ASP A 141 -9.11 -12.10 9.15
N LEU A 142 -9.18 -10.84 9.61
CA LEU A 142 -8.91 -9.64 8.83
C LEU A 142 -7.92 -8.74 9.57
N PHE A 143 -6.78 -8.47 8.93
CA PHE A 143 -5.64 -7.77 9.52
C PHE A 143 -5.15 -6.65 8.63
N GLY A 144 -4.66 -5.56 9.23
CA GLY A 144 -3.94 -4.49 8.56
C GLY A 144 -2.45 -4.54 8.88
N ALA A 145 -1.63 -4.28 7.88
CA ALA A 145 -0.17 -4.15 8.00
C ALA A 145 0.27 -2.75 7.54
N PRO A 146 -0.07 -1.69 8.30
CA PRO A 146 0.40 -0.34 7.99
C PRO A 146 1.92 -0.26 8.13
N TYR A 147 2.56 0.55 7.29
CA TYR A 147 4.01 0.71 7.30
C TYR A 147 4.41 2.15 7.02
N ASP A 148 5.67 2.49 7.31
CA ASP A 148 6.24 3.78 6.97
C ASP A 148 6.46 3.88 5.46
N PHE A 149 5.47 4.43 4.76
CA PHE A 149 5.44 4.52 3.30
C PHE A 149 6.53 5.42 2.70
N ARG A 150 7.24 6.18 3.53
CA ARG A 150 8.37 7.00 3.08
C ARG A 150 9.58 6.14 2.74
N LEU A 151 9.67 4.93 3.33
CA LEU A 151 10.78 3.99 3.17
C LEU A 151 10.59 3.07 1.96
N ALA A 152 11.70 2.64 1.37
CA ALA A 152 11.75 1.53 0.43
C ALA A 152 12.00 0.20 1.19
N ALA A 153 12.09 -0.92 0.48
CA ALA A 153 12.18 -2.25 1.11
C ALA A 153 13.39 -2.39 2.05
N ASP A 154 14.55 -1.82 1.70
CA ASP A 154 15.74 -1.82 2.55
C ASP A 154 15.53 -1.04 3.85
N GLY A 155 14.87 0.10 3.78
CA GLY A 155 14.50 0.89 4.97
C GLY A 155 13.45 0.18 5.83
N LEU A 156 12.48 -0.49 5.20
CA LEU A 156 11.46 -1.29 5.90
C LEU A 156 12.08 -2.48 6.63
N GLU A 157 13.10 -3.12 6.04
CA GLU A 157 13.89 -4.16 6.73
C GLU A 157 14.61 -3.57 7.95
N GLN A 158 15.24 -2.39 7.81
CA GLN A 158 15.96 -1.73 8.90
C GLN A 158 15.08 -1.40 10.12
N VAL A 159 13.81 -1.09 9.91
CA VAL A 159 12.84 -0.82 11.00
C VAL A 159 12.08 -2.08 11.45
N GLY A 160 12.44 -3.26 10.95
CA GLY A 160 11.88 -4.55 11.38
C GLY A 160 10.47 -4.85 10.82
N PHE A 161 10.02 -4.12 9.80
CA PHE A 161 8.68 -4.30 9.23
C PHE A 161 8.47 -5.74 8.70
N PHE A 162 9.43 -6.28 7.95
CA PHE A 162 9.28 -7.62 7.37
C PHE A 162 9.31 -8.74 8.42
N GLN A 163 10.03 -8.54 9.52
CA GLN A 163 9.98 -9.44 10.66
C GLN A 163 8.58 -9.42 11.32
N ASN A 164 8.05 -8.22 11.55
CA ASN A 164 6.71 -8.05 12.12
C ASN A 164 5.63 -8.61 11.19
N LEU A 165 5.77 -8.43 9.86
CA LEU A 165 4.83 -8.99 8.88
C LEU A 165 4.88 -10.52 8.86
N THR A 166 6.07 -11.12 9.03
CA THR A 166 6.22 -12.56 9.19
C THR A 166 5.40 -13.06 10.39
N GLN A 167 5.59 -12.44 11.55
CA GLN A 167 4.87 -12.79 12.77
C GLN A 167 3.36 -12.59 12.63
N LEU A 168 2.91 -11.54 11.96
CA LEU A 168 1.50 -11.26 11.72
C LEU A 168 0.86 -12.34 10.84
N VAL A 169 1.50 -12.72 9.74
CA VAL A 169 1.02 -13.77 8.82
C VAL A 169 0.98 -15.12 9.53
N GLU A 170 2.04 -15.51 10.25
CA GLU A 170 2.11 -16.75 11.02
C GLU A 170 1.03 -16.80 12.12
N HIS A 171 0.82 -15.69 12.83
CA HIS A 171 -0.25 -15.57 13.82
C HIS A 171 -1.64 -15.72 13.16
N ALA A 172 -1.88 -15.02 12.04
CA ALA A 172 -3.15 -15.08 11.32
C ALA A 172 -3.47 -16.51 10.85
N VAL A 173 -2.49 -17.19 10.26
CA VAL A 173 -2.61 -18.60 9.83
C VAL A 173 -2.90 -19.52 11.02
N LYS A 174 -2.10 -19.43 12.08
CA LYS A 174 -2.27 -20.25 13.30
C LYS A 174 -3.63 -20.06 13.95
N SER A 175 -4.12 -18.81 14.00
CA SER A 175 -5.41 -18.47 14.62
C SER A 175 -6.61 -18.86 13.76
N ASN A 176 -6.39 -19.26 12.49
CA ASN A 176 -7.43 -19.64 11.54
C ASN A 176 -7.23 -21.07 11.01
N ASP A 177 -7.05 -22.01 11.92
CA ASP A 177 -6.99 -23.46 11.66
C ASP A 177 -5.91 -23.87 10.64
N GLY A 178 -4.81 -23.09 10.57
CA GLY A 178 -3.70 -23.33 9.65
C GLY A 178 -4.01 -22.97 8.20
N GLN A 179 -5.10 -22.25 7.91
CA GLN A 179 -5.43 -21.83 6.55
C GLN A 179 -4.45 -20.74 6.08
N PRO A 180 -3.78 -20.90 4.92
CA PRO A 180 -2.84 -19.92 4.41
C PRO A 180 -3.52 -18.57 4.11
N ALA A 181 -2.84 -17.48 4.43
CA ALA A 181 -3.34 -16.12 4.29
C ALA A 181 -3.39 -15.64 2.83
N THR A 182 -4.40 -14.84 2.51
CA THR A 182 -4.41 -14.00 1.30
C THR A 182 -3.83 -12.63 1.66
N ILE A 183 -2.74 -12.23 1.01
CA ILE A 183 -2.20 -10.87 1.13
C ILE A 183 -2.88 -10.01 0.07
N VAL A 184 -3.54 -8.94 0.48
CA VAL A 184 -4.18 -7.98 -0.43
C VAL A 184 -3.42 -6.66 -0.34
N ALA A 185 -2.77 -6.29 -1.43
CA ALA A 185 -1.90 -5.13 -1.49
C ALA A 185 -2.36 -4.16 -2.58
N HIS A 186 -2.16 -2.86 -2.34
CA HIS A 186 -2.47 -1.80 -3.30
C HIS A 186 -1.20 -1.00 -3.64
N SER A 187 -1.04 -0.65 -4.92
CA SER A 187 -0.01 0.29 -5.37
C SER A 187 1.41 -0.08 -4.87
N LEU A 188 2.14 0.82 -4.20
CA LEU A 188 3.44 0.56 -3.57
C LEU A 188 3.42 -0.65 -2.63
N GLY A 189 2.31 -0.90 -1.93
CA GLY A 189 2.15 -2.07 -1.07
C GLY A 189 2.35 -3.39 -1.80
N CYS A 190 2.13 -3.43 -3.12
CA CYS A 190 2.41 -4.62 -3.94
C CYS A 190 3.91 -4.87 -4.09
N LEU A 191 4.73 -3.83 -4.26
CA LEU A 191 6.19 -3.95 -4.30
C LEU A 191 6.74 -4.33 -2.92
N VAL A 192 6.18 -3.76 -1.85
CA VAL A 192 6.49 -4.14 -0.46
C VAL A 192 6.18 -5.62 -0.23
N SER A 193 4.98 -6.07 -0.63
CA SER A 193 4.56 -7.46 -0.50
C SER A 193 5.40 -8.40 -1.37
N LEU A 194 5.77 -7.99 -2.59
CA LEU A 194 6.65 -8.78 -3.45
C LEU A 194 8.03 -8.95 -2.82
N SER A 195 8.63 -7.86 -2.30
CA SER A 195 9.93 -7.90 -1.62
C SER A 195 9.90 -8.80 -0.39
N PHE A 196 8.82 -8.75 0.40
CA PHE A 196 8.60 -9.63 1.55
C PHE A 196 8.52 -11.10 1.13
N LEU A 197 7.68 -11.42 0.15
CA LEU A 197 7.41 -12.81 -0.26
C LEU A 197 8.60 -13.42 -1.00
N ALA A 198 9.31 -12.65 -1.83
CA ALA A 198 10.50 -13.12 -2.52
C ALA A 198 11.66 -13.49 -1.58
N GLY A 199 11.69 -12.93 -0.38
CA GLY A 199 12.64 -13.28 0.68
C GLY A 199 12.27 -14.51 1.51
N LYS A 200 11.13 -15.21 1.22
CA LYS A 200 10.69 -16.37 1.98
C LYS A 200 11.05 -17.69 1.30
N SER A 201 11.26 -18.74 2.11
CA SER A 201 11.45 -20.08 1.56
C SER A 201 10.17 -20.64 0.93
N ALA A 202 10.30 -21.54 -0.02
CA ALA A 202 9.18 -22.20 -0.67
C ALA A 202 8.26 -22.93 0.33
N ASP A 203 8.83 -23.56 1.36
CA ASP A 203 8.06 -24.24 2.41
C ASP A 203 7.26 -23.25 3.26
N TRP A 204 7.87 -22.11 3.61
CA TRP A 204 7.17 -21.06 4.36
C TRP A 204 6.01 -20.48 3.52
N LEU A 205 6.25 -20.19 2.24
CA LEU A 205 5.22 -19.68 1.33
C LEU A 205 4.05 -20.67 1.22
N LYS A 206 4.35 -21.95 0.98
CA LYS A 206 3.32 -23.01 0.86
C LYS A 206 2.48 -23.14 2.13
N GLN A 207 3.07 -22.97 3.30
CA GLN A 207 2.39 -23.08 4.59
C GLN A 207 1.56 -21.85 4.94
N HIS A 208 2.01 -20.65 4.57
CA HIS A 208 1.46 -19.42 5.12
C HIS A 208 0.75 -18.52 4.12
N VAL A 209 0.96 -18.69 2.81
CA VAL A 209 0.42 -17.77 1.78
C VAL A 209 -0.35 -18.51 0.72
N SER A 210 -1.65 -18.22 0.62
CA SER A 210 -2.50 -18.76 -0.44
C SER A 210 -2.31 -18.00 -1.76
N SER A 211 -2.21 -16.68 -1.68
CA SER A 211 -2.00 -15.81 -2.85
C SER A 211 -1.67 -14.38 -2.45
N LEU A 212 -1.09 -13.65 -3.41
CA LEU A 212 -1.01 -12.18 -3.41
C LEU A 212 -2.09 -11.63 -4.35
N VAL A 213 -3.00 -10.82 -3.83
CA VAL A 213 -3.92 -9.98 -4.63
C VAL A 213 -3.27 -8.61 -4.75
N ALA A 214 -2.71 -8.34 -5.92
CA ALA A 214 -2.00 -7.10 -6.21
C ALA A 214 -2.91 -6.15 -7.00
N ILE A 215 -3.29 -5.03 -6.37
CA ILE A 215 -4.23 -4.06 -6.93
C ILE A 215 -3.45 -2.85 -7.43
N SER A 216 -3.58 -2.51 -8.71
CA SER A 216 -2.98 -1.32 -9.34
C SER A 216 -1.48 -1.18 -9.06
N ALA A 217 -0.74 -2.28 -9.14
CA ALA A 217 0.67 -2.33 -8.77
C ALA A 217 1.59 -1.68 -9.83
N PRO A 218 2.51 -0.81 -9.44
CA PRO A 218 3.47 -0.17 -10.34
C PRO A 218 4.68 -1.08 -10.61
N TRP A 219 4.43 -2.26 -11.24
CA TRP A 219 5.44 -3.29 -11.46
C TRP A 219 6.66 -2.84 -12.28
N ALA A 220 6.52 -1.80 -13.08
CA ALA A 220 7.61 -1.19 -13.83
C ALA A 220 7.79 0.29 -13.47
N GLY A 221 7.40 0.68 -12.27
CA GLY A 221 7.42 2.05 -11.79
C GLY A 221 6.26 2.89 -12.30
N SER A 222 6.26 4.19 -11.97
CA SER A 222 5.28 5.19 -12.39
C SER A 222 5.96 6.46 -12.82
N VAL A 223 5.53 7.05 -13.94
CA VAL A 223 6.03 8.34 -14.42
C VAL A 223 5.68 9.47 -13.44
N THR A 224 4.55 9.35 -12.73
CA THR A 224 4.15 10.31 -11.69
C THR A 224 5.19 10.43 -10.57
N ALA A 225 5.92 9.36 -10.26
CA ALA A 225 6.99 9.40 -9.26
C ALA A 225 8.15 10.37 -9.65
N LEU A 226 8.44 10.52 -10.95
CA LEU A 226 9.40 11.51 -11.44
C LEU A 226 8.90 12.93 -11.14
N LYS A 227 7.62 13.22 -11.41
CA LYS A 227 7.02 14.53 -11.11
C LYS A 227 7.11 14.83 -9.61
N GLY A 228 6.84 13.83 -8.76
CA GLY A 228 6.97 13.96 -7.31
C GLY A 228 8.34 14.48 -6.88
N SER A 229 9.43 13.95 -7.46
CA SER A 229 10.80 14.42 -7.19
C SER A 229 11.12 15.76 -7.82
N ILE A 230 10.61 16.06 -9.03
CA ILE A 230 10.92 17.27 -9.79
C ILE A 230 10.16 18.48 -9.22
N SER A 231 8.84 18.43 -9.24
CA SER A 231 7.96 19.57 -8.93
C SER A 231 6.91 19.29 -7.84
N GLY A 232 6.86 18.07 -7.35
CA GLY A 232 5.91 17.62 -6.34
C GLY A 232 4.62 17.05 -6.92
N ASP A 233 4.00 16.15 -6.16
CA ASP A 233 2.72 15.53 -6.46
C ASP A 233 1.88 15.43 -5.18
N ASN A 234 0.58 15.60 -5.27
CA ASN A 234 -0.32 15.56 -4.11
C ASN A 234 -0.95 14.18 -3.88
N PHE A 235 -0.54 13.14 -4.62
CA PHE A 235 -1.07 11.77 -4.53
C PHE A 235 -2.59 11.66 -4.74
N ASP A 236 -3.17 12.54 -5.56
CA ASP A 236 -4.62 12.68 -5.78
C ASP A 236 -5.42 13.03 -4.48
N ILE A 237 -4.73 13.46 -3.43
CA ILE A 237 -5.38 13.95 -2.19
C ILE A 237 -5.79 15.39 -2.41
N SER A 238 -7.05 15.62 -2.74
CA SER A 238 -7.58 16.92 -3.19
C SER A 238 -7.41 18.08 -2.20
N VAL A 239 -7.27 17.77 -0.91
CA VAL A 239 -7.05 18.76 0.17
C VAL A 239 -5.60 19.22 0.27
N ILE A 240 -4.66 18.59 -0.46
CA ILE A 240 -3.24 18.93 -0.49
C ILE A 240 -2.93 19.69 -1.77
N PRO A 241 -2.40 20.93 -1.70
CA PRO A 241 -1.97 21.66 -2.88
C PRO A 241 -0.85 20.93 -3.65
N HIS A 242 -0.87 21.01 -4.98
CA HIS A 242 0.22 20.54 -5.82
C HIS A 242 1.54 21.20 -5.41
N GLY A 243 2.63 20.45 -5.45
CA GLY A 243 3.96 20.91 -5.07
C GLY A 243 4.23 20.96 -3.58
N LEU A 244 3.20 21.01 -2.72
CA LEU A 244 3.38 21.14 -1.27
C LEU A 244 4.22 19.99 -0.70
N LEU A 245 4.04 18.76 -1.16
CA LEU A 245 4.75 17.59 -0.65
C LEU A 245 6.17 17.40 -1.22
N ARG A 246 6.60 18.22 -2.19
CA ARG A 246 7.92 18.07 -2.81
C ARG A 246 9.08 17.96 -1.81
N PRO A 247 9.16 18.77 -0.73
CA PRO A 247 10.24 18.65 0.24
C PRO A 247 10.35 17.26 0.88
N VAL A 248 9.22 16.59 1.13
CA VAL A 248 9.18 15.21 1.62
C VAL A 248 9.50 14.21 0.51
N GLN A 249 8.88 14.39 -0.65
CA GLN A 249 9.06 13.50 -1.80
C GLN A 249 10.50 13.51 -2.33
N SER A 250 11.22 14.64 -2.19
CA SER A 250 12.63 14.75 -2.56
C SER A 250 13.61 14.09 -1.56
N THR A 251 13.13 13.64 -0.40
CA THR A 251 13.95 12.93 0.60
C THR A 251 13.54 11.48 0.77
N ALA A 252 12.29 11.12 0.49
CA ALA A 252 11.75 9.78 0.70
C ALA A 252 12.32 8.75 -0.29
N PRO A 253 12.93 7.64 0.18
CA PRO A 253 13.47 6.59 -0.69
C PRO A 253 12.40 5.83 -1.48
N SER A 254 11.14 5.84 -1.05
CA SER A 254 10.03 5.26 -1.81
C SER A 254 9.79 5.94 -3.16
N GLY A 255 10.13 7.23 -3.31
CA GLY A 255 10.04 7.95 -4.58
C GLY A 255 10.91 7.33 -5.66
N PRO A 256 12.26 7.30 -5.52
CA PRO A 256 13.16 6.64 -6.46
C PRO A 256 12.88 5.15 -6.66
N TRP A 257 12.33 4.45 -5.67
CA TRP A 257 11.91 3.05 -5.83
C TRP A 257 10.79 2.89 -6.85
N LEU A 258 9.91 3.90 -6.94
CA LEU A 258 8.80 3.93 -7.90
C LEU A 258 9.18 4.51 -9.28
N PHE A 259 10.42 4.86 -9.54
CA PHE A 259 10.81 5.38 -10.86
C PHE A 259 10.65 4.33 -11.96
N PRO A 260 10.32 4.75 -13.19
CA PRO A 260 10.19 3.89 -14.35
C PRO A 260 11.42 3.02 -14.57
N SER A 261 11.22 1.70 -14.71
CA SER A 261 12.33 0.75 -14.88
C SER A 261 12.87 0.78 -16.31
N PRO A 262 14.20 0.85 -16.52
CA PRO A 262 14.81 0.91 -17.84
C PRO A 262 14.47 -0.27 -18.75
N ASP A 263 14.29 -1.47 -18.20
CA ASP A 263 14.00 -2.69 -18.96
C ASP A 263 12.56 -2.73 -19.53
N GLN A 264 11.65 -1.92 -19.00
CA GLN A 264 10.27 -1.79 -19.50
C GLN A 264 10.08 -0.52 -20.31
N TRP A 265 10.71 0.57 -19.92
CA TRP A 265 10.50 1.86 -20.55
C TRP A 265 11.48 2.15 -21.68
N GLY A 266 12.65 1.50 -21.69
CA GLY A 266 13.64 1.61 -22.78
C GLY A 266 14.11 3.05 -22.99
N ASP A 267 14.09 3.48 -24.26
CA ASP A 267 14.55 4.80 -24.70
C ASP A 267 13.42 5.83 -24.80
N LYS A 268 12.22 5.51 -24.25
CA LYS A 268 11.12 6.47 -24.21
C LYS A 268 11.50 7.67 -23.37
N VAL A 269 11.38 8.87 -23.99
CA VAL A 269 11.60 10.14 -23.28
C VAL A 269 10.46 10.34 -22.28
N LEU A 270 10.81 10.52 -21.01
CA LEU A 270 9.88 10.72 -19.90
C LEU A 270 9.88 12.14 -19.37
N VAL A 271 11.02 12.84 -19.46
CA VAL A 271 11.15 14.25 -19.04
C VAL A 271 11.95 15.00 -20.10
N GLN A 272 11.46 16.18 -20.48
CA GLN A 272 12.11 17.09 -21.44
C GLN A 272 12.37 18.43 -20.81
N THR A 273 13.55 18.99 -21.09
CA THR A 273 13.90 20.40 -20.90
C THR A 273 14.39 20.99 -22.23
N GLY A 274 14.69 22.27 -22.27
CA GLY A 274 15.21 22.92 -23.49
C GLY A 274 16.51 22.27 -24.02
N LYS A 275 17.38 21.79 -23.14
CA LYS A 275 18.70 21.25 -23.51
C LYS A 275 18.82 19.73 -23.35
N ARG A 276 17.89 19.06 -22.66
CA ARG A 276 18.05 17.65 -22.35
C ARG A 276 16.74 16.87 -22.30
N ASN A 277 16.79 15.66 -22.81
CA ASN A 277 15.78 14.64 -22.65
C ASN A 277 16.27 13.57 -21.66
N TYR A 278 15.37 13.10 -20.80
CA TYR A 278 15.65 12.03 -19.86
C TYR A 278 14.70 10.84 -20.12
N THR A 279 15.30 9.67 -20.23
CA THR A 279 14.63 8.37 -20.29
C THR A 279 14.67 7.70 -18.93
N ALA A 280 14.09 6.50 -18.79
CA ALA A 280 14.25 5.72 -17.57
C ALA A 280 15.72 5.38 -17.25
N LYS A 281 16.58 5.28 -18.27
CA LYS A 281 18.03 5.03 -18.11
C LYS A 281 18.76 6.24 -17.52
N ASP A 282 18.20 7.43 -17.66
CA ASP A 282 18.79 8.69 -17.20
C ASP A 282 18.35 9.10 -15.78
N ALA A 283 17.62 8.22 -15.06
CA ALA A 283 17.04 8.56 -13.76
C ALA A 283 18.09 9.06 -12.74
N LEU A 284 19.25 8.41 -12.63
CA LEU A 284 20.34 8.86 -11.77
C LEU A 284 20.89 10.23 -12.19
N GLN A 285 20.99 10.48 -13.50
CA GLN A 285 21.47 11.75 -14.00
C GLN A 285 20.44 12.86 -13.77
N LEU A 286 19.15 12.56 -13.95
CA LEU A 286 18.06 13.49 -13.62
C LEU A 286 18.13 13.93 -12.15
N LEU A 287 18.34 12.99 -11.22
CA LEU A 287 18.48 13.29 -9.79
C LEU A 287 19.71 14.17 -9.49
N LYS A 288 20.81 13.96 -10.21
CA LYS A 288 22.02 14.79 -10.10
C LYS A 288 21.79 16.20 -10.64
N ASP A 289 21.14 16.34 -11.78
CA ASP A 289 20.84 17.63 -12.41
C ASP A 289 19.82 18.44 -11.55
N LEU A 290 18.98 17.74 -10.77
CA LEU A 290 18.08 18.35 -9.78
C LEU A 290 18.75 18.60 -8.41
N GLU A 291 20.04 18.25 -8.25
CA GLU A 291 20.79 18.31 -6.99
C GLU A 291 20.13 17.53 -5.83
N LEU A 292 19.32 16.53 -6.13
CA LEU A 292 18.68 15.64 -5.16
C LEU A 292 19.65 14.57 -4.66
N THR A 293 20.69 15.01 -3.95
CA THR A 293 21.85 14.18 -3.56
C THR A 293 21.48 12.94 -2.76
N GLN A 294 20.48 13.02 -1.86
CA GLN A 294 20.01 11.87 -1.09
C GLN A 294 19.33 10.84 -1.99
N GLN A 295 18.42 11.27 -2.86
CA GLN A 295 17.76 10.37 -3.80
C GLN A 295 18.75 9.78 -4.81
N ALA A 296 19.73 10.55 -5.27
CA ALA A 296 20.79 10.06 -6.16
C ALA A 296 21.67 8.97 -5.49
N ALA A 297 21.91 9.08 -4.19
CA ALA A 297 22.62 8.05 -3.43
C ALA A 297 21.77 6.79 -3.19
N VAL A 298 20.48 6.95 -2.98
CA VAL A 298 19.53 5.86 -2.68
C VAL A 298 19.06 5.12 -3.94
N TYR A 299 18.88 5.82 -5.06
CA TYR A 299 18.29 5.27 -6.29
C TYR A 299 18.93 3.93 -6.75
N PRO A 300 20.25 3.78 -6.87
CA PRO A 300 20.84 2.50 -7.30
C PRO A 300 20.59 1.37 -6.30
N ILE A 301 20.38 1.67 -5.02
CA ILE A 301 20.07 0.67 -4.00
C ILE A 301 18.63 0.19 -4.18
N VAL A 302 17.67 1.11 -4.10
CA VAL A 302 16.24 0.77 -4.09
C VAL A 302 15.76 0.23 -5.44
N HIS A 303 16.32 0.73 -6.55
CA HIS A 303 16.00 0.22 -7.89
C HIS A 303 16.34 -1.26 -8.02
N ASN A 304 17.52 -1.67 -7.55
CA ASN A 304 17.99 -3.05 -7.62
C ASN A 304 17.25 -4.01 -6.69
N LEU A 305 16.46 -3.51 -5.73
CA LEU A 305 15.61 -4.36 -4.87
C LEU A 305 14.47 -5.03 -5.63
N THR A 306 14.03 -4.45 -6.73
CA THR A 306 12.85 -4.92 -7.47
C THR A 306 13.14 -5.21 -8.94
N TYR A 307 14.11 -4.52 -9.53
CA TYR A 307 14.36 -4.63 -10.96
C TYR A 307 15.71 -5.29 -11.28
N PRO A 308 15.73 -6.23 -12.25
CA PRO A 308 14.57 -6.77 -12.98
C PRO A 308 13.61 -7.52 -12.06
N LEU A 309 12.31 -7.50 -12.39
CA LEU A 309 11.29 -8.20 -11.59
C LEU A 309 11.66 -9.67 -11.39
N PRO A 310 11.61 -10.19 -10.15
CA PRO A 310 11.93 -11.58 -9.87
C PRO A 310 10.90 -12.53 -10.50
N LYS A 311 11.31 -13.74 -10.82
CA LYS A 311 10.37 -14.85 -11.05
C LYS A 311 9.94 -15.41 -9.71
N VAL A 312 8.64 -15.62 -9.54
CA VAL A 312 8.09 -16.14 -8.29
C VAL A 312 7.22 -17.38 -8.56
N ASP A 313 7.17 -18.27 -7.58
CA ASP A 313 6.41 -19.53 -7.64
C ASP A 313 5.26 -19.55 -6.64
N PHE A 314 4.59 -18.41 -6.44
CA PHE A 314 3.35 -18.32 -5.70
C PHE A 314 2.27 -17.64 -6.53
N LYS A 315 1.01 -17.85 -6.17
CA LYS A 315 -0.14 -17.35 -6.92
C LYS A 315 -0.29 -15.85 -6.77
N ILE A 316 -0.40 -15.13 -7.90
CA ILE A 316 -0.66 -13.70 -7.95
C ILE A 316 -1.93 -13.42 -8.74
N PHE A 317 -2.84 -12.66 -8.15
CA PHE A 317 -3.95 -12.03 -8.86
C PHE A 317 -3.58 -10.56 -9.13
N CYS A 318 -3.29 -10.25 -10.38
CA CYS A 318 -2.89 -8.92 -10.81
C CYS A 318 -4.15 -8.17 -11.31
N MET A 319 -4.65 -7.24 -10.50
CA MET A 319 -5.92 -6.55 -10.71
C MET A 319 -5.70 -5.05 -10.84
N TYR A 320 -6.18 -4.43 -11.92
CA TYR A 320 -5.93 -3.01 -12.16
C TYR A 320 -6.96 -2.33 -13.03
N GLY A 321 -7.07 -1.01 -12.87
CA GLY A 321 -7.88 -0.14 -13.69
C GLY A 321 -7.22 0.16 -15.04
N MET A 322 -8.02 0.46 -16.05
CA MET A 322 -7.58 0.86 -17.39
C MET A 322 -8.53 1.89 -17.98
N GLY A 323 -8.07 2.61 -19.01
CA GLY A 323 -8.89 3.57 -19.74
C GLY A 323 -8.97 4.93 -19.06
N LYS A 324 -7.96 5.28 -18.24
CA LYS A 324 -7.79 6.62 -17.67
C LYS A 324 -6.56 7.30 -18.26
N ASP A 325 -6.71 8.58 -18.59
CA ASP A 325 -5.58 9.43 -18.97
C ASP A 325 -4.54 9.41 -17.84
N THR A 326 -3.36 8.90 -18.15
CA THR A 326 -2.27 8.70 -17.20
C THR A 326 -1.04 9.44 -17.68
N ASP A 327 -0.34 10.13 -16.78
CA ASP A 327 0.88 10.88 -17.11
C ASP A 327 1.94 9.92 -17.66
N GLU A 328 2.43 10.20 -18.88
CA GLU A 328 3.39 9.37 -19.60
C GLU A 328 4.68 10.11 -19.93
N GLY A 329 4.75 11.39 -19.63
CA GLY A 329 5.93 12.24 -19.78
C GLY A 329 5.63 13.70 -19.48
N TYR A 330 6.68 14.45 -19.21
CA TYR A 330 6.62 15.85 -18.81
C TYR A 330 7.55 16.72 -19.64
N VAL A 331 7.10 17.91 -20.02
CA VAL A 331 7.90 18.96 -20.63
C VAL A 331 7.97 20.13 -19.67
N TYR A 332 9.14 20.48 -19.21
CA TYR A 332 9.40 21.62 -18.33
C TYR A 332 9.90 22.82 -19.14
N ASP A 333 9.44 24.02 -18.78
CA ASP A 333 9.82 25.27 -19.44
C ASP A 333 11.09 25.86 -18.79
N VAL A 334 12.12 25.02 -18.75
CA VAL A 334 13.47 25.38 -18.28
C VAL A 334 14.49 24.87 -19.31
N ASP A 335 15.59 25.58 -19.45
CA ASP A 335 16.68 25.16 -20.34
C ASP A 335 17.30 23.84 -19.86
N ALA A 336 17.63 23.81 -18.57
CA ALA A 336 18.16 22.63 -17.85
C ALA A 336 17.75 22.73 -16.39
N PHE A 337 17.78 21.62 -15.66
CA PHE A 337 17.67 21.64 -14.20
C PHE A 337 19.00 22.13 -13.62
N ASP A 338 18.93 22.95 -12.58
CA ASP A 338 20.04 23.65 -11.93
C ASP A 338 19.98 23.57 -10.39
N GLY A 339 19.31 22.54 -9.86
CA GLY A 339 19.06 22.36 -8.43
C GLY A 339 17.85 23.14 -7.89
N SER A 340 17.37 24.14 -8.60
CA SER A 340 16.11 24.81 -8.22
C SER A 340 14.92 23.88 -8.50
N ALA A 341 13.88 23.99 -7.65
CA ALA A 341 12.63 23.29 -7.91
C ALA A 341 11.88 23.99 -9.05
N PRO A 342 11.68 23.35 -10.19
CA PRO A 342 10.89 23.97 -11.24
C PRO A 342 9.41 23.98 -10.81
N ASP A 343 8.67 24.92 -11.40
CA ASP A 343 7.21 24.92 -11.34
C ASP A 343 6.63 23.63 -11.95
N ALA A 344 5.31 23.53 -11.96
CA ALA A 344 4.61 22.45 -12.64
C ALA A 344 5.05 22.33 -14.11
N PRO A 345 5.02 21.13 -14.71
CA PRO A 345 5.41 20.94 -16.10
C PRO A 345 4.51 21.79 -17.04
N LYS A 346 5.11 22.44 -18.02
CA LYS A 346 4.41 23.21 -19.06
C LYS A 346 3.47 22.34 -19.90
N LYS A 347 3.86 21.07 -20.11
CA LYS A 347 3.04 20.09 -20.84
C LYS A 347 3.18 18.72 -20.21
N ILE A 348 2.04 18.07 -20.08
CA ILE A 348 1.96 16.66 -19.65
C ILE A 348 1.57 15.83 -20.87
N LEU A 349 2.39 14.83 -21.18
CA LEU A 349 2.06 13.82 -22.18
C LEU A 349 1.24 12.73 -21.50
N LYS A 350 0.15 12.33 -22.15
CA LYS A 350 -0.77 11.32 -21.61
C LYS A 350 -0.66 10.01 -22.36
N GLY A 351 -0.90 8.92 -21.66
CA GLY A 351 -1.05 7.57 -22.16
C GLY A 351 -2.18 6.85 -21.44
N ASP A 352 -2.36 5.58 -21.71
CA ASP A 352 -3.36 4.75 -21.03
C ASP A 352 -2.82 4.18 -19.70
N GLY A 353 -3.73 4.01 -18.74
CA GLY A 353 -3.47 3.43 -17.43
C GLY A 353 -4.67 3.57 -16.50
N ASP A 354 -4.39 3.72 -15.20
CA ASP A 354 -5.41 3.88 -14.16
C ASP A 354 -5.49 5.33 -13.61
N GLY A 355 -4.83 6.27 -14.25
CA GLY A 355 -4.71 7.67 -13.85
C GLY A 355 -3.40 8.00 -13.12
N THR A 356 -2.73 7.03 -12.52
CA THR A 356 -1.48 7.19 -11.76
C THR A 356 -0.38 6.26 -12.27
N VAL A 357 -0.71 5.02 -12.60
CA VAL A 357 0.22 4.01 -13.11
C VAL A 357 -0.15 3.67 -14.55
N ASN A 358 0.84 3.77 -15.44
CA ASN A 358 0.66 3.49 -16.86
C ASN A 358 0.40 2.00 -17.12
N ALA A 359 -0.40 1.71 -18.16
CA ALA A 359 -0.73 0.35 -18.60
C ALA A 359 0.49 -0.55 -18.74
N ARG A 360 1.59 -0.02 -19.33
CA ARG A 360 2.88 -0.71 -19.46
C ARG A 360 3.42 -1.22 -18.13
N SER A 361 3.29 -0.45 -17.06
CA SER A 361 3.73 -0.83 -15.73
C SER A 361 2.76 -1.83 -15.08
N LEU A 362 1.47 -1.56 -15.16
CA LEU A 362 0.42 -2.43 -14.61
C LEU A 362 0.50 -3.85 -15.20
N GLU A 363 0.73 -3.96 -16.51
CA GLU A 363 0.83 -5.23 -17.24
C GLU A 363 2.16 -5.98 -17.03
N ALA A 364 3.17 -5.34 -16.48
CA ALA A 364 4.48 -5.96 -16.28
C ALA A 364 4.44 -7.13 -15.28
N CYS A 365 3.35 -7.30 -14.51
CA CYS A 365 3.14 -8.50 -13.69
C CYS A 365 3.20 -9.81 -14.47
N LYS A 366 2.91 -9.82 -15.78
CA LYS A 366 3.09 -11.00 -16.66
C LYS A 366 4.52 -11.55 -16.61
N ARG A 367 5.48 -10.75 -16.19
CA ARG A 367 6.90 -11.13 -16.09
C ARG A 367 7.26 -11.83 -14.78
N LEU A 368 6.37 -11.81 -13.78
CA LEU A 368 6.62 -12.44 -12.48
C LEU A 368 6.59 -13.97 -12.52
N GLY A 369 5.93 -14.58 -13.52
CA GLY A 369 5.87 -16.04 -13.70
C GLY A 369 4.55 -16.53 -14.27
N ASP A 370 4.39 -17.85 -14.29
CA ASP A 370 3.23 -18.50 -14.90
C ASP A 370 2.01 -18.55 -13.95
N ASN A 371 2.23 -18.34 -12.64
CA ASN A 371 1.18 -18.35 -11.62
C ASN A 371 0.46 -17.00 -11.47
N VAL A 372 0.50 -16.16 -12.51
CA VAL A 372 -0.13 -14.83 -12.54
C VAL A 372 -1.47 -14.86 -13.26
N THR A 373 -2.52 -14.43 -12.60
CA THR A 373 -3.85 -14.23 -13.20
C THR A 373 -4.13 -12.74 -13.33
N LEU A 374 -4.38 -12.26 -14.55
CA LEU A 374 -4.69 -10.84 -14.80
C LEU A 374 -6.18 -10.60 -14.83
N LYS A 375 -6.60 -9.47 -14.24
CA LYS A 375 -7.95 -8.96 -14.35
C LYS A 375 -7.96 -7.44 -14.45
N THR A 376 -8.59 -6.91 -15.50
CA THR A 376 -8.70 -5.47 -15.74
C THR A 376 -10.10 -4.96 -15.42
N PHE A 377 -10.18 -3.71 -14.97
CA PHE A 377 -11.42 -3.01 -14.64
C PHE A 377 -11.50 -1.71 -15.46
N GLY A 378 -12.30 -1.74 -16.53
CA GLY A 378 -12.48 -0.57 -17.39
C GLY A 378 -12.98 0.64 -16.61
N ASN A 379 -12.37 1.80 -16.86
CA ASN A 379 -12.66 3.10 -16.24
C ASN A 379 -12.46 3.18 -14.71
N ALA A 380 -11.86 2.19 -14.05
CA ALA A 380 -11.49 2.30 -12.65
C ALA A 380 -10.20 3.13 -12.51
N SER A 381 -10.19 4.12 -11.60
CA SER A 381 -9.00 4.90 -11.29
C SER A 381 -8.14 4.20 -10.24
N HIS A 382 -6.89 4.66 -10.08
CA HIS A 382 -5.88 4.07 -9.19
C HIS A 382 -6.36 3.83 -7.76
N THR A 383 -6.95 4.83 -7.15
CA THR A 383 -7.51 4.74 -5.78
C THR A 383 -8.99 4.35 -5.79
N GLY A 384 -9.77 4.84 -6.78
CA GLY A 384 -11.20 4.55 -6.88
C GLY A 384 -11.53 3.07 -7.09
N ILE A 385 -10.58 2.28 -7.61
CA ILE A 385 -10.73 0.83 -7.75
C ILE A 385 -10.97 0.14 -6.40
N LEU A 386 -10.46 0.68 -5.29
CA LEU A 386 -10.62 0.13 -3.95
C LEU A 386 -12.09 0.17 -3.45
N ALA A 387 -12.93 1.00 -4.07
CA ALA A 387 -14.37 1.06 -3.82
C ALA A 387 -15.20 0.41 -4.96
N ASP A 388 -14.56 -0.12 -6.00
CA ASP A 388 -15.26 -0.74 -7.13
C ASP A 388 -15.90 -2.07 -6.73
N LYS A 389 -17.22 -2.13 -6.81
CA LYS A 389 -17.99 -3.34 -6.45
C LYS A 389 -17.54 -4.59 -7.20
N ARG A 390 -17.03 -4.45 -8.42
CA ARG A 390 -16.50 -5.57 -9.22
C ARG A 390 -15.22 -6.12 -8.58
N LEU A 391 -14.30 -5.25 -8.16
CA LEU A 391 -13.09 -5.64 -7.42
C LEU A 391 -13.44 -6.28 -6.08
N LEU A 392 -14.33 -5.65 -5.30
CA LEU A 392 -14.74 -6.15 -3.98
C LEU A 392 -15.29 -7.58 -4.09
N LYS A 393 -16.12 -7.85 -5.10
CA LYS A 393 -16.65 -9.20 -5.37
C LYS A 393 -15.52 -10.20 -5.65
N GLU A 394 -14.54 -9.83 -6.47
CA GLU A 394 -13.39 -10.71 -6.80
C GLU A 394 -12.56 -11.03 -5.56
N ILE A 395 -12.19 -9.99 -4.78
CA ILE A 395 -11.39 -10.19 -3.58
C ILE A 395 -12.15 -11.06 -2.58
N THR A 396 -13.44 -10.80 -2.37
CA THR A 396 -14.26 -11.63 -1.48
C THR A 396 -14.30 -13.08 -1.96
N THR A 397 -14.44 -13.30 -3.27
CA THR A 397 -14.44 -14.67 -3.84
C THR A 397 -13.10 -15.37 -3.63
N ILE A 398 -11.97 -14.67 -3.81
CA ILE A 398 -10.63 -15.22 -3.60
C ILE A 398 -10.42 -15.54 -2.12
N ALA A 399 -10.75 -14.60 -1.24
CA ALA A 399 -10.53 -14.70 0.20
C ALA A 399 -11.40 -15.79 0.86
N THR A 400 -12.68 -15.92 0.44
CA THR A 400 -13.56 -16.96 0.99
C THR A 400 -13.25 -18.35 0.45
N GLY A 401 -12.42 -18.46 -0.59
CA GLY A 401 -12.16 -19.69 -1.30
C GLY A 401 -13.40 -20.20 -2.04
N SER A 402 -13.22 -21.07 -3.04
CA SER A 402 -14.32 -21.83 -3.59
C SER A 402 -14.74 -22.90 -2.56
N ARG A 403 -15.51 -22.53 -1.55
CA ARG A 403 -16.20 -23.54 -0.74
C ARG A 403 -17.01 -24.39 -1.72
N LYS A 404 -16.72 -25.68 -1.81
CA LYS A 404 -17.62 -26.64 -2.42
C LYS A 404 -18.96 -26.47 -1.71
N SER A 405 -19.88 -25.85 -2.41
CA SER A 405 -21.31 -25.63 -2.18
C SER A 405 -21.93 -26.26 -0.93
N GLY A 406 -22.13 -25.45 0.11
CA GLY A 406 -23.41 -25.43 0.82
C GLY A 406 -24.37 -24.52 0.02
N PRO A 407 -25.69 -24.53 0.24
CA PRO A 407 -26.63 -23.79 -0.57
C PRO A 407 -26.30 -22.30 -0.56
N TRP A 408 -26.08 -21.72 -1.72
CA TRP A 408 -25.78 -20.32 -1.95
C TRP A 408 -26.97 -19.48 -1.47
N ILE A 409 -26.77 -18.63 -0.47
CA ILE A 409 -27.64 -17.48 -0.28
C ILE A 409 -27.19 -16.48 -1.36
N ASP A 410 -28.04 -16.32 -2.37
CA ASP A 410 -27.82 -15.34 -3.44
C ASP A 410 -27.84 -13.93 -2.85
N ILE A 411 -26.64 -13.37 -2.64
CA ILE A 411 -26.44 -12.01 -2.14
C ILE A 411 -27.03 -10.95 -3.11
N GLY A 412 -27.29 -11.32 -4.35
CA GLY A 412 -27.97 -10.48 -5.34
C GLY A 412 -29.37 -10.06 -4.92
N THR A 413 -30.06 -10.90 -4.14
CA THR A 413 -31.45 -10.65 -3.70
C THR A 413 -31.51 -9.72 -2.47
N LEU A 414 -30.45 -9.64 -1.67
CA LEU A 414 -30.39 -8.76 -0.48
C LEU A 414 -30.04 -7.29 -0.81
N ILE A 415 -29.48 -7.02 -1.99
CA ILE A 415 -29.11 -5.66 -2.42
C ILE A 415 -30.31 -4.92 -3.07
N GLN A 416 -31.39 -5.62 -3.43
CA GLN A 416 -32.60 -4.99 -3.99
C GLN A 416 -33.63 -4.57 -2.94
N GLN A 417 -33.39 -4.86 -1.66
CA GLN A 417 -34.33 -4.52 -0.56
C GLN A 417 -33.76 -3.53 0.49
N ALA A 418 -32.63 -2.86 0.20
CA ALA A 418 -32.07 -1.80 1.05
C ALA A 418 -31.95 -0.50 0.27
#